data_73d3485e3d1dcdcd0df2bea718d0fcb6
#
_entry.id   73d3485e3d1dcdcd0df2bea718d0fcb6
#
_cell.length_a   1.000
_cell.length_b   1.000
_cell.length_c   1.000
_cell.angle_alpha   90.00
_cell.angle_beta   90.00
_cell.angle_gamma   90.00
#
_symmetry.space_group_name_H-M   'P 1'
#
loop_
_entity.id
_entity.type
_entity.pdbx_description
1 polymer ?
#
loop_
_entity_poly.entity_id
_entity_poly.type
_entity_poly.pdbx_seq_one_letter_code
_entity_poly.pdbx_strand_id
1 'polypeptide(L)'
;MNTTILLAHAYGQSHVLELEQHTLPKLAKGMARIQVKASGINPIDARRMTGEFKHAALPQTFGTEFAGVIAEVEGNQTQWKVGDEVLGSGGAFTHATVIDVPVENLIQKPSNINWATAGTLAGVSQTAMTILNEMGPAQSLLIHGGSGGVGSILIQLAVNKGIHVVATASAKNQEHLQQLGAKAVVYGDGLTERLEAIHPEKFDVSIDMVGNEEATQASLKTVKSGGFMGTIAGRKLSSNKIKPVWVKRNPANLKYVVNGIAEGKIKWVVSREYPFEQAQQAYADILDGHTKGKSVLIFND
;
A
#
# COMPACT_ATOMS: atom_id res chain seq x y z
N MET A 1 -19.38 17.15 14.83
CA MET A 1 -19.65 16.54 13.51
C MET A 1 -19.75 15.04 13.69
N ASN A 2 -20.69 14.37 13.00
CA ASN A 2 -20.82 12.91 13.06
C ASN A 2 -19.98 12.25 11.97
N THR A 3 -19.54 11.03 12.24
CA THR A 3 -18.82 10.18 11.29
C THR A 3 -19.35 8.76 11.38
N THR A 4 -19.42 8.06 10.27
CA THR A 4 -19.63 6.60 10.23
C THR A 4 -18.28 5.93 10.08
N ILE A 5 -17.96 4.98 10.95
CA ILE A 5 -16.66 4.32 11.03
C ILE A 5 -16.82 2.83 10.78
N LEU A 6 -15.92 2.23 10.01
CA LEU A 6 -15.78 0.79 9.91
C LEU A 6 -14.96 0.27 11.09
N LEU A 7 -15.54 -0.63 11.87
CA LEU A 7 -14.87 -1.22 13.02
C LEU A 7 -15.22 -2.70 13.20
N ALA A 8 -14.53 -3.38 14.12
CA ALA A 8 -14.84 -4.75 14.53
C ALA A 8 -14.68 -4.91 16.05
N HIS A 9 -15.66 -5.55 16.69
CA HIS A 9 -15.67 -5.89 18.12
C HIS A 9 -14.99 -7.22 18.42
N ALA A 10 -14.76 -8.05 17.41
CA ALA A 10 -14.11 -9.34 17.50
C ALA A 10 -13.17 -9.58 16.30
N TYR A 11 -12.24 -10.50 16.44
CA TYR A 11 -11.47 -11.00 15.29
C TYR A 11 -12.30 -12.06 14.53
N GLY A 12 -12.19 -12.05 13.19
CA GLY A 12 -12.90 -13.02 12.36
C GLY A 12 -12.76 -12.73 10.87
N GLN A 13 -13.67 -13.34 10.09
CA GLN A 13 -13.81 -13.05 8.67
C GLN A 13 -14.59 -11.74 8.46
N SER A 14 -14.80 -11.33 7.21
CA SER A 14 -15.35 -10.01 6.88
C SER A 14 -16.73 -9.69 7.53
N HIS A 15 -17.49 -10.70 7.95
CA HIS A 15 -18.78 -10.52 8.64
C HIS A 15 -18.67 -9.85 10.03
N VAL A 16 -17.46 -9.78 10.62
CA VAL A 16 -17.24 -9.07 11.90
C VAL A 16 -17.11 -7.55 11.74
N LEU A 17 -17.05 -7.07 10.50
CA LEU A 17 -16.96 -5.64 10.20
C LEU A 17 -18.34 -5.00 10.29
N GLU A 18 -18.43 -3.92 11.05
CA GLU A 18 -19.66 -3.16 11.29
C GLU A 18 -19.44 -1.68 11.00
N LEU A 19 -20.51 -1.01 10.56
CA LEU A 19 -20.54 0.43 10.38
C LEU A 19 -21.24 1.06 11.57
N GLU A 20 -20.53 1.90 12.33
CA GLU A 20 -21.08 2.57 13.49
C GLU A 20 -20.98 4.09 13.37
N GLN A 21 -21.97 4.79 13.91
CA GLN A 21 -21.98 6.24 13.99
C GLN A 21 -21.32 6.71 15.28
N HIS A 22 -20.39 7.64 15.14
CA HIS A 22 -19.68 8.28 16.24
C HIS A 22 -19.74 9.80 16.10
N THR A 23 -19.66 10.50 17.24
CA THR A 23 -19.50 11.95 17.24
C THR A 23 -18.03 12.30 17.44
N LEU A 24 -17.47 13.03 16.48
CA LEU A 24 -16.09 13.50 16.59
C LEU A 24 -15.99 14.61 17.65
N PRO A 25 -14.89 14.61 18.44
CA PRO A 25 -14.63 15.67 19.40
C PRO A 25 -14.33 17.00 18.69
N LYS A 26 -14.12 18.06 19.48
CA LYS A 26 -13.57 19.32 18.94
C LYS A 26 -12.22 19.04 18.29
N LEU A 27 -11.99 19.62 17.10
CA LEU A 27 -10.73 19.43 16.37
C LEU A 27 -9.55 19.95 17.21
N ALA A 28 -8.50 19.14 17.31
CA ALA A 28 -7.30 19.51 18.05
C ALA A 28 -6.38 20.40 17.20
N LYS A 29 -5.55 21.21 17.87
CA LYS A 29 -4.58 22.08 17.21
C LYS A 29 -3.59 21.28 16.36
N GLY A 30 -3.31 21.74 15.15
CA GLY A 30 -2.43 21.08 14.18
C GLY A 30 -3.09 19.94 13.41
N MET A 31 -4.40 19.77 13.57
CA MET A 31 -5.18 18.76 12.87
C MET A 31 -6.06 19.37 11.78
N ALA A 32 -6.35 18.59 10.78
CA ALA A 32 -7.37 18.85 9.79
C ALA A 32 -8.46 17.76 9.86
N ARG A 33 -9.70 18.15 9.75
CA ARG A 33 -10.86 17.28 9.61
C ARG A 33 -11.16 17.08 8.14
N ILE A 34 -11.18 15.85 7.70
CA ILE A 34 -11.31 15.49 6.30
C ILE A 34 -12.63 14.76 6.07
N GLN A 35 -13.44 15.25 5.14
CA GLN A 35 -14.52 14.48 4.54
C GLN A 35 -13.86 13.51 3.53
N VAL A 36 -13.86 12.23 3.87
CA VAL A 36 -13.23 11.19 3.04
C VAL A 36 -14.05 10.94 1.79
N LYS A 37 -13.39 10.89 0.64
CA LYS A 37 -13.99 10.54 -0.65
C LYS A 37 -13.56 9.17 -1.14
N ALA A 38 -12.35 8.74 -0.76
CA ALA A 38 -11.84 7.42 -1.09
C ALA A 38 -10.79 6.98 -0.05
N SER A 39 -10.76 5.68 0.27
CA SER A 39 -9.77 5.09 1.17
C SER A 39 -9.36 3.71 0.67
N GLY A 40 -8.06 3.51 0.45
CA GLY A 40 -7.50 2.26 -0.05
C GLY A 40 -7.53 1.15 0.98
N ILE A 41 -7.80 -0.07 0.53
CA ILE A 41 -7.74 -1.26 1.38
C ILE A 41 -6.38 -1.94 1.20
N ASN A 42 -5.73 -2.26 2.30
CA ASN A 42 -4.43 -2.92 2.33
C ASN A 42 -4.51 -4.33 2.95
N PRO A 43 -3.63 -5.27 2.56
CA PRO A 43 -3.59 -6.59 3.19
C PRO A 43 -3.45 -6.56 4.70
N ILE A 44 -2.79 -5.53 5.25
CA ILE A 44 -2.65 -5.34 6.71
C ILE A 44 -4.00 -5.10 7.39
N ASP A 45 -4.94 -4.44 6.72
CA ASP A 45 -6.28 -4.18 7.27
C ASP A 45 -7.05 -5.50 7.42
N ALA A 46 -7.02 -6.37 6.40
CA ALA A 46 -7.63 -7.69 6.46
C ALA A 46 -6.98 -8.60 7.53
N ARG A 47 -5.65 -8.52 7.69
CA ARG A 47 -4.91 -9.28 8.73
C ARG A 47 -5.17 -8.78 10.15
N ARG A 48 -5.46 -7.49 10.31
CA ARG A 48 -5.97 -6.94 11.59
C ARG A 48 -7.35 -7.50 11.89
N MET A 49 -8.24 -7.49 10.92
CA MET A 49 -9.60 -8.04 11.06
C MET A 49 -9.58 -9.51 11.48
N THR A 50 -8.76 -10.35 10.83
CA THR A 50 -8.66 -11.78 11.16
C THR A 50 -7.92 -12.07 12.48
N GLY A 51 -7.21 -11.10 13.05
CA GLY A 51 -6.35 -11.29 14.21
C GLY A 51 -4.98 -11.92 13.91
N GLU A 52 -4.63 -12.13 12.63
CA GLU A 52 -3.28 -12.53 12.23
C GLU A 52 -2.24 -11.47 12.63
N PHE A 53 -2.62 -10.19 12.60
CA PHE A 53 -1.81 -9.08 13.07
C PHE A 53 -2.56 -8.30 14.15
N LYS A 54 -2.31 -8.63 15.41
CA LYS A 54 -2.89 -7.94 16.56
C LYS A 54 -2.11 -6.65 16.85
N HIS A 55 -2.73 -5.52 16.53
CA HIS A 55 -2.12 -4.18 16.63
C HIS A 55 -2.71 -3.35 17.77
N ALA A 56 -4.02 -3.48 18.02
CA ALA A 56 -4.75 -2.70 19.01
C ALA A 56 -5.73 -3.59 19.77
N ALA A 57 -6.23 -3.08 20.89
CA ALA A 57 -7.38 -3.67 21.59
C ALA A 57 -8.65 -3.57 20.72
N LEU A 58 -9.61 -4.45 21.00
CA LEU A 58 -10.95 -4.39 20.45
C LEU A 58 -11.82 -3.40 21.25
N PRO A 59 -12.76 -2.68 20.62
CA PRO A 59 -13.01 -2.63 19.19
C PRO A 59 -11.87 -1.94 18.43
N GLN A 60 -11.58 -2.39 17.22
CA GLN A 60 -10.55 -1.78 16.39
C GLN A 60 -11.14 -1.19 15.11
N THR A 61 -10.52 -0.11 14.64
CA THR A 61 -10.84 0.59 13.39
C THR A 61 -9.85 0.21 12.29
N PHE A 62 -10.11 0.61 11.05
CA PHE A 62 -9.38 0.17 9.87
C PHE A 62 -9.01 1.33 8.94
N GLY A 63 -8.15 1.02 7.97
CA GLY A 63 -7.70 1.94 6.93
C GLY A 63 -6.48 2.75 7.31
N THR A 64 -5.55 2.90 6.38
CA THR A 64 -4.25 3.56 6.61
C THR A 64 -3.94 4.67 5.63
N GLU A 65 -4.78 4.88 4.63
CA GLU A 65 -4.61 5.88 3.58
C GLU A 65 -5.98 6.40 3.12
N PHE A 66 -6.01 7.63 2.64
CA PHE A 66 -7.25 8.29 2.23
C PHE A 66 -7.00 9.38 1.20
N ALA A 67 -8.07 9.82 0.53
CA ALA A 67 -8.19 11.09 -0.14
C ALA A 67 -9.55 11.71 0.21
N GLY A 68 -9.60 13.04 0.28
CA GLY A 68 -10.84 13.74 0.66
C GLY A 68 -10.69 15.25 0.61
N VAL A 69 -11.68 15.93 1.16
CA VAL A 69 -11.78 17.39 1.20
C VAL A 69 -11.66 17.88 2.64
N ILE A 70 -10.88 18.91 2.88
CA ILE A 70 -10.77 19.53 4.20
C ILE A 70 -12.09 20.21 4.56
N ALA A 71 -12.76 19.70 5.61
CA ALA A 71 -13.99 20.27 6.17
C ALA A 71 -13.72 21.29 7.28
N GLU A 72 -12.64 21.08 8.05
CA GLU A 72 -12.21 21.96 9.15
C GLU A 72 -10.69 21.86 9.31
N VAL A 73 -10.05 22.96 9.66
CA VAL A 73 -8.63 22.97 10.01
C VAL A 73 -8.43 23.85 11.23
N GLU A 74 -7.62 23.38 12.20
CA GLU A 74 -7.37 24.10 13.44
C GLU A 74 -5.91 24.60 13.49
N GLY A 75 -5.78 25.90 13.61
CA GLY A 75 -4.49 26.61 13.73
C GLY A 75 -4.23 27.59 12.58
N ASN A 76 -3.67 28.74 12.95
CA ASN A 76 -3.43 29.87 12.02
C ASN A 76 -2.11 29.77 11.22
N GLN A 77 -1.33 28.72 11.42
CA GLN A 77 0.00 28.55 10.80
C GLN A 77 0.05 27.35 9.84
N THR A 78 -1.06 27.04 9.20
CA THR A 78 -1.11 25.98 8.18
C THR A 78 -1.31 26.59 6.79
N GLN A 79 -0.73 25.93 5.78
CA GLN A 79 -0.99 26.28 4.38
C GLN A 79 -2.37 25.81 3.90
N TRP A 80 -3.07 25.00 4.71
CA TRP A 80 -4.32 24.35 4.35
C TRP A 80 -5.53 25.20 4.70
N LYS A 81 -6.57 25.08 3.89
CA LYS A 81 -7.88 25.74 4.08
C LYS A 81 -9.04 24.77 3.81
N VAL A 82 -10.20 25.11 4.33
CA VAL A 82 -11.45 24.41 4.05
C VAL A 82 -11.70 24.39 2.54
N GLY A 83 -12.09 23.25 2.01
CA GLY A 83 -12.32 23.00 0.60
C GLY A 83 -11.08 22.47 -0.17
N ASP A 84 -9.89 22.47 0.42
CA ASP A 84 -8.72 21.88 -0.25
C ASP A 84 -8.89 20.37 -0.44
N GLU A 85 -8.60 19.89 -1.65
CA GLU A 85 -8.55 18.48 -1.99
C GLU A 85 -7.20 17.89 -1.61
N VAL A 86 -7.20 16.87 -0.76
CA VAL A 86 -5.98 16.31 -0.17
C VAL A 86 -5.98 14.79 -0.22
N LEU A 87 -4.78 14.21 -0.09
CA LEU A 87 -4.58 12.80 0.22
C LEU A 87 -3.48 12.65 1.25
N GLY A 88 -3.50 11.52 1.96
CA GLY A 88 -2.53 11.30 3.02
C GLY A 88 -2.65 9.94 3.70
N SER A 89 -1.88 9.79 4.77
CA SER A 89 -1.86 8.59 5.59
C SER A 89 -2.56 8.82 6.94
N GLY A 90 -3.27 7.79 7.39
CA GLY A 90 -3.80 7.71 8.75
C GLY A 90 -3.21 6.53 9.54
N GLY A 91 -3.69 6.33 10.74
CA GLY A 91 -3.21 5.33 11.69
C GLY A 91 -4.22 4.22 12.00
N ALA A 92 -4.75 3.50 10.99
CA ALA A 92 -5.78 2.46 11.15
C ALA A 92 -7.18 3.01 11.49
N PHE A 93 -7.59 4.12 10.89
CA PHE A 93 -8.91 4.73 11.12
C PHE A 93 -9.49 5.41 9.87
N THR A 94 -8.87 5.27 8.70
CA THR A 94 -9.28 6.04 7.53
C THR A 94 -10.51 5.47 6.81
N HIS A 95 -10.97 4.28 7.18
CA HIS A 95 -12.24 3.74 6.71
C HIS A 95 -13.40 4.34 7.53
N ALA A 96 -13.59 5.63 7.35
CA ALA A 96 -14.65 6.43 7.98
C ALA A 96 -15.04 7.60 7.09
N THR A 97 -16.28 8.09 7.21
CA THR A 97 -16.79 9.19 6.37
C THR A 97 -16.11 10.52 6.69
N VAL A 98 -15.71 10.73 7.94
CA VAL A 98 -14.96 11.90 8.39
C VAL A 98 -13.87 11.47 9.35
N ILE A 99 -12.66 12.00 9.17
CA ILE A 99 -11.49 11.68 9.99
C ILE A 99 -10.73 12.94 10.40
N ASP A 100 -10.04 12.89 11.53
CA ASP A 100 -9.12 13.93 11.97
C ASP A 100 -7.68 13.44 11.78
N VAL A 101 -6.84 14.22 11.07
CA VAL A 101 -5.46 13.86 10.76
C VAL A 101 -4.52 15.02 10.99
N PRO A 102 -3.25 14.77 11.38
CA PRO A 102 -2.23 15.81 11.45
C PRO A 102 -2.02 16.47 10.08
N VAL A 103 -1.94 17.79 10.05
CA VAL A 103 -1.77 18.56 8.79
C VAL A 103 -0.47 18.23 8.05
N GLU A 104 0.55 17.78 8.76
CA GLU A 104 1.82 17.34 8.18
C GLU A 104 1.73 16.03 7.40
N ASN A 105 0.67 15.26 7.57
CA ASN A 105 0.44 14.01 6.83
C ASN A 105 -0.24 14.24 5.47
N LEU A 106 -0.59 15.48 5.16
CA LEU A 106 -1.34 15.85 3.98
C LEU A 106 -0.43 16.28 2.84
N ILE A 107 -0.82 15.91 1.63
CA ILE A 107 -0.36 16.56 0.40
C ILE A 107 -1.57 16.98 -0.45
N GLN A 108 -1.38 17.98 -1.30
CA GLN A 108 -2.39 18.40 -2.26
C GLN A 108 -2.68 17.27 -3.24
N LYS A 109 -3.95 16.97 -3.46
CA LYS A 109 -4.38 16.09 -4.53
C LYS A 109 -4.27 16.83 -5.87
N PRO A 110 -3.54 16.30 -6.88
CA PRO A 110 -3.57 16.84 -8.22
C PRO A 110 -4.98 16.80 -8.83
N SER A 111 -5.38 17.88 -9.51
CA SER A 111 -6.73 18.01 -10.07
C SER A 111 -7.07 16.96 -11.14
N ASN A 112 -6.05 16.45 -11.84
CA ASN A 112 -6.19 15.43 -12.87
C ASN A 112 -6.14 13.98 -12.36
N ILE A 113 -6.07 13.77 -11.04
CA ILE A 113 -6.20 12.45 -10.41
C ILE A 113 -7.60 12.32 -9.81
N ASN A 114 -8.34 11.27 -10.13
CA ASN A 114 -9.64 10.98 -9.53
C ASN A 114 -9.50 10.51 -8.07
N TRP A 115 -10.62 10.50 -7.33
CA TRP A 115 -10.65 10.14 -5.91
C TRP A 115 -10.20 8.69 -5.66
N ALA A 116 -10.66 7.74 -6.49
CA ALA A 116 -10.30 6.34 -6.38
C ALA A 116 -8.78 6.13 -6.45
N THR A 117 -8.13 6.76 -7.43
CA THR A 117 -6.68 6.75 -7.53
C THR A 117 -6.03 7.40 -6.31
N ALA A 118 -6.43 8.63 -5.97
CA ALA A 118 -5.83 9.40 -4.87
C ALA A 118 -5.90 8.66 -3.52
N GLY A 119 -7.05 8.05 -3.21
CA GLY A 119 -7.29 7.30 -1.97
C GLY A 119 -6.45 6.03 -1.80
N THR A 120 -5.75 5.59 -2.85
CA THR A 120 -4.98 4.33 -2.86
C THR A 120 -3.45 4.54 -2.87
N LEU A 121 -2.96 5.78 -2.84
CA LEU A 121 -1.55 6.06 -3.13
C LEU A 121 -0.66 6.18 -1.90
N ALA A 122 -1.18 6.65 -0.77
CA ALA A 122 -0.32 7.08 0.33
C ALA A 122 0.48 5.94 0.98
N GLY A 123 -0.13 4.78 1.20
CA GLY A 123 0.53 3.62 1.78
C GLY A 123 1.57 3.01 0.85
N VAL A 124 1.15 2.72 -0.38
CA VAL A 124 1.98 2.02 -1.37
C VAL A 124 3.16 2.86 -1.84
N SER A 125 2.95 4.16 -2.07
CA SER A 125 4.01 5.07 -2.51
C SER A 125 5.11 5.21 -1.47
N GLN A 126 4.73 5.45 -0.21
CA GLN A 126 5.69 5.61 0.88
C GLN A 126 6.43 4.31 1.19
N THR A 127 5.75 3.15 1.06
CA THR A 127 6.39 1.85 1.23
C THR A 127 7.39 1.57 0.10
N ALA A 128 7.03 1.79 -1.16
CA ALA A 128 7.94 1.61 -2.29
C ALA A 128 9.17 2.53 -2.19
N MET A 129 8.98 3.78 -1.83
CA MET A 129 10.09 4.73 -1.62
C MET A 129 10.97 4.35 -0.42
N THR A 130 10.38 3.83 0.67
CA THR A 130 11.15 3.33 1.81
C THR A 130 12.05 2.18 1.38
N ILE A 131 11.50 1.20 0.65
CA ILE A 131 12.26 0.06 0.13
C ILE A 131 13.41 0.56 -0.76
N LEU A 132 13.13 1.44 -1.72
CA LEU A 132 14.11 1.98 -2.65
C LEU A 132 15.27 2.70 -1.95
N ASN A 133 14.98 3.38 -0.83
CA ASN A 133 15.99 4.08 -0.04
C ASN A 133 16.79 3.13 0.87
N GLU A 134 16.18 2.06 1.38
CA GLU A 134 16.83 1.13 2.32
C GLU A 134 17.65 0.03 1.63
N MET A 135 17.28 -0.36 0.41
CA MET A 135 17.97 -1.42 -0.30
C MET A 135 19.39 -1.03 -0.76
N GLY A 136 19.71 0.28 -0.73
CA GLY A 136 21.01 0.76 -1.18
C GLY A 136 21.22 0.71 -2.71
N PRO A 137 22.45 0.97 -3.20
CA PRO A 137 22.77 0.87 -4.61
C PRO A 137 22.64 -0.58 -5.10
N ALA A 138 21.98 -0.76 -6.25
CA ALA A 138 21.77 -2.06 -6.86
C ALA A 138 21.74 -1.95 -8.40
N GLN A 139 22.21 -2.95 -9.10
CA GLN A 139 22.07 -3.10 -10.55
C GLN A 139 20.96 -4.08 -10.92
N SER A 140 20.59 -4.98 -9.99
CA SER A 140 19.56 -5.99 -10.21
C SER A 140 18.67 -6.16 -8.97
N LEU A 141 17.36 -6.25 -9.20
CA LEU A 141 16.32 -6.32 -8.17
C LEU A 141 15.31 -7.42 -8.51
N LEU A 142 15.14 -8.37 -7.57
CA LEU A 142 14.07 -9.36 -7.60
C LEU A 142 12.91 -8.87 -6.72
N ILE A 143 11.68 -8.91 -7.25
CA ILE A 143 10.46 -8.53 -6.50
C ILE A 143 9.50 -9.70 -6.51
N HIS A 144 9.21 -10.29 -5.35
CA HIS A 144 8.14 -11.26 -5.20
C HIS A 144 6.81 -10.55 -4.95
N GLY A 145 5.76 -10.89 -5.75
CA GLY A 145 4.45 -10.23 -5.67
C GLY A 145 4.40 -8.86 -6.38
N GLY A 146 5.10 -8.74 -7.52
CA GLY A 146 5.26 -7.48 -8.24
C GLY A 146 3.97 -6.84 -8.78
N SER A 147 2.89 -7.60 -8.97
CA SER A 147 1.60 -7.09 -9.49
C SER A 147 0.74 -6.36 -8.46
N GLY A 148 1.09 -6.44 -7.18
CA GLY A 148 0.40 -5.72 -6.12
C GLY A 148 0.75 -4.22 -6.09
N GLY A 149 0.07 -3.45 -5.23
CA GLY A 149 0.21 -1.99 -5.20
C GLY A 149 1.65 -1.51 -4.97
N VAL A 150 2.34 -2.01 -3.96
CA VAL A 150 3.74 -1.61 -3.67
C VAL A 150 4.67 -2.06 -4.80
N GLY A 151 4.51 -3.31 -5.26
CA GLY A 151 5.33 -3.88 -6.34
C GLY A 151 5.21 -3.10 -7.64
N SER A 152 4.00 -2.73 -8.03
CA SER A 152 3.75 -1.94 -9.24
C SER A 152 4.45 -0.58 -9.24
N ILE A 153 4.53 0.09 -8.10
CA ILE A 153 5.26 1.36 -7.98
C ILE A 153 6.77 1.10 -7.91
N LEU A 154 7.22 0.15 -7.08
CA LEU A 154 8.64 -0.13 -6.89
C LEU A 154 9.33 -0.55 -8.20
N ILE A 155 8.67 -1.37 -9.02
CA ILE A 155 9.19 -1.75 -10.35
C ILE A 155 9.53 -0.51 -11.15
N GLN A 156 8.59 0.41 -11.31
CA GLN A 156 8.75 1.59 -12.15
C GLN A 156 9.80 2.56 -11.59
N LEU A 157 9.83 2.74 -10.27
CA LEU A 157 10.86 3.56 -9.62
C LEU A 157 12.27 2.97 -9.82
N ALA A 158 12.42 1.66 -9.72
CA ALA A 158 13.69 0.97 -9.91
C ALA A 158 14.14 1.00 -11.39
N VAL A 159 13.22 0.72 -12.32
CA VAL A 159 13.48 0.81 -13.77
C VAL A 159 13.90 2.22 -14.17
N ASN A 160 13.24 3.26 -13.67
CA ASN A 160 13.60 4.67 -13.92
C ASN A 160 14.99 5.04 -13.38
N LYS A 161 15.54 4.26 -12.45
CA LYS A 161 16.92 4.39 -11.96
C LYS A 161 17.92 3.52 -12.74
N GLY A 162 17.50 2.83 -13.80
CA GLY A 162 18.33 1.94 -14.60
C GLY A 162 18.60 0.57 -13.97
N ILE A 163 17.85 0.19 -12.92
CA ILE A 163 17.99 -1.10 -12.26
C ILE A 163 17.29 -2.18 -13.12
N HIS A 164 17.97 -3.30 -13.37
CA HIS A 164 17.34 -4.47 -13.99
C HIS A 164 16.38 -5.14 -13.02
N VAL A 165 15.09 -5.11 -13.32
CA VAL A 165 14.03 -5.63 -12.43
C VAL A 165 13.48 -6.94 -12.99
N VAL A 166 13.52 -7.98 -12.16
CA VAL A 166 12.75 -9.22 -12.35
C VAL A 166 11.66 -9.27 -11.31
N ALA A 167 10.42 -9.54 -11.71
CA ALA A 167 9.30 -9.56 -10.79
C ALA A 167 8.43 -10.80 -10.96
N THR A 168 7.95 -11.36 -9.84
CA THR A 168 7.08 -12.53 -9.87
C THR A 168 5.61 -12.13 -9.70
N ALA A 169 4.73 -12.80 -10.45
CA ALA A 169 3.29 -12.72 -10.32
C ALA A 169 2.62 -14.00 -10.87
N SER A 170 1.29 -14.10 -10.73
CA SER A 170 0.51 -15.16 -11.40
C SER A 170 0.60 -15.05 -12.92
N ALA A 171 0.29 -16.14 -13.63
CA ALA A 171 0.30 -16.19 -15.11
C ALA A 171 -0.54 -15.05 -15.73
N LYS A 172 -1.70 -14.73 -15.17
CA LYS A 172 -2.60 -13.66 -15.64
C LYS A 172 -2.03 -12.24 -15.51
N ASN A 173 -1.00 -12.04 -14.70
CA ASN A 173 -0.42 -10.72 -14.42
C ASN A 173 0.96 -10.51 -15.08
N GLN A 174 1.44 -11.43 -15.93
CA GLN A 174 2.75 -11.33 -16.56
C GLN A 174 2.87 -10.12 -17.47
N GLU A 175 1.89 -9.92 -18.35
CA GLU A 175 1.86 -8.76 -19.25
C GLU A 175 1.88 -7.44 -18.48
N HIS A 176 1.15 -7.37 -17.36
CA HIS A 176 1.16 -6.18 -16.51
C HIS A 176 2.57 -5.87 -15.99
N LEU A 177 3.32 -6.86 -15.49
CA LEU A 177 4.69 -6.65 -15.04
C LEU A 177 5.61 -6.15 -16.17
N GLN A 178 5.45 -6.70 -17.38
CA GLN A 178 6.21 -6.26 -18.56
C GLN A 178 5.89 -4.81 -18.94
N GLN A 179 4.61 -4.42 -18.87
CA GLN A 179 4.17 -3.04 -19.12
C GLN A 179 4.71 -2.04 -18.10
N LEU A 180 5.08 -2.50 -16.89
CA LEU A 180 5.75 -1.70 -15.86
C LEU A 180 7.28 -1.65 -16.04
N GLY A 181 7.84 -2.43 -16.98
CA GLY A 181 9.26 -2.48 -17.30
C GLY A 181 10.05 -3.60 -16.61
N ALA A 182 9.39 -4.53 -15.91
CA ALA A 182 10.06 -5.68 -15.31
C ALA A 182 10.11 -6.88 -16.27
N LYS A 183 11.13 -7.72 -16.11
CA LYS A 183 11.13 -9.07 -16.64
C LYS A 183 10.25 -9.94 -15.77
N ALA A 184 9.16 -10.46 -16.34
CA ALA A 184 8.11 -11.12 -15.60
C ALA A 184 8.37 -12.63 -15.47
N VAL A 185 8.13 -13.20 -14.27
CA VAL A 185 8.26 -14.63 -13.96
C VAL A 185 7.02 -15.12 -13.24
N VAL A 186 6.48 -16.27 -13.66
CA VAL A 186 5.38 -16.92 -12.96
C VAL A 186 5.94 -17.60 -11.70
N TYR A 187 5.31 -17.38 -10.54
CA TYR A 187 5.62 -18.11 -9.31
C TYR A 187 5.08 -19.55 -9.37
N GLY A 188 5.35 -20.38 -8.36
CA GLY A 188 4.99 -21.79 -8.30
C GLY A 188 6.17 -22.70 -8.60
N ASP A 189 5.91 -24.02 -8.65
CA ASP A 189 6.93 -25.05 -8.78
C ASP A 189 7.99 -24.70 -9.84
N GLY A 190 9.27 -24.87 -9.49
CA GLY A 190 10.40 -24.50 -10.35
C GLY A 190 10.70 -22.99 -10.42
N LEU A 191 10.19 -22.18 -9.48
CA LEU A 191 10.45 -20.72 -9.48
C LEU A 191 11.95 -20.40 -9.43
N THR A 192 12.71 -21.09 -8.57
CA THR A 192 14.14 -20.83 -8.41
C THR A 192 14.89 -21.06 -9.71
N GLU A 193 14.64 -22.16 -10.39
CA GLU A 193 15.26 -22.56 -11.66
C GLU A 193 14.92 -21.52 -12.77
N ARG A 194 13.68 -21.03 -12.82
CA ARG A 194 13.30 -19.96 -13.75
C ARG A 194 14.03 -18.66 -13.48
N LEU A 195 14.21 -18.30 -12.21
CA LEU A 195 14.95 -17.09 -11.82
C LEU A 195 16.44 -17.20 -12.15
N GLU A 196 17.07 -18.34 -11.89
CA GLU A 196 18.48 -18.63 -12.23
C GLU A 196 18.71 -18.62 -13.75
N ALA A 197 17.78 -19.17 -14.53
CA ALA A 197 17.85 -19.11 -15.99
C ALA A 197 17.73 -17.67 -16.54
N ILE A 198 16.94 -16.81 -15.88
CA ILE A 198 16.72 -15.43 -16.28
C ILE A 198 17.84 -14.49 -15.84
N HIS A 199 18.45 -14.75 -14.68
CA HIS A 199 19.50 -13.92 -14.09
C HIS A 199 20.56 -14.79 -13.39
N PRO A 200 21.44 -15.46 -14.13
CA PRO A 200 22.42 -16.42 -13.60
C PRO A 200 23.47 -15.78 -12.68
N GLU A 201 23.74 -14.46 -12.83
CA GLU A 201 24.71 -13.73 -11.98
C GLU A 201 24.21 -13.44 -10.56
N LYS A 202 23.00 -13.88 -10.21
CA LYS A 202 22.29 -13.59 -8.97
C LYS A 202 21.98 -12.10 -8.79
N PHE A 203 20.95 -11.83 -7.99
CA PHE A 203 20.45 -10.47 -7.74
C PHE A 203 21.26 -9.76 -6.65
N ASP A 204 21.40 -8.45 -6.76
CA ASP A 204 21.93 -7.61 -5.69
C ASP A 204 20.93 -7.48 -4.53
N VAL A 205 19.65 -7.43 -4.90
CA VAL A 205 18.53 -7.20 -3.95
C VAL A 205 17.38 -8.14 -4.25
N SER A 206 16.71 -8.64 -3.20
CA SER A 206 15.38 -9.25 -3.28
C SER A 206 14.43 -8.60 -2.29
N ILE A 207 13.20 -8.30 -2.74
CA ILE A 207 12.10 -7.80 -1.91
C ILE A 207 10.92 -8.75 -1.98
N ASP A 208 10.53 -9.26 -0.82
CA ASP A 208 9.39 -10.14 -0.66
C ASP A 208 8.17 -9.38 -0.16
N MET A 209 7.09 -9.37 -0.95
CA MET A 209 5.80 -8.77 -0.62
C MET A 209 4.73 -9.82 -0.33
N VAL A 210 5.11 -11.10 -0.35
CA VAL A 210 4.18 -12.26 -0.24
C VAL A 210 4.27 -12.90 1.14
N GLY A 211 5.48 -13.16 1.62
CA GLY A 211 5.75 -13.76 2.93
C GLY A 211 5.48 -15.26 2.97
N ASN A 212 5.74 -15.99 1.89
CA ASN A 212 5.65 -17.45 1.85
C ASN A 212 7.03 -18.12 1.72
N GLU A 213 7.07 -19.42 1.93
CA GLU A 213 8.31 -20.19 1.91
C GLU A 213 8.97 -20.24 0.54
N GLU A 214 8.18 -20.29 -0.54
CA GLU A 214 8.70 -20.29 -1.90
C GLU A 214 9.51 -19.01 -2.20
N ALA A 215 8.95 -17.83 -1.91
CA ALA A 215 9.63 -16.56 -2.07
C ALA A 215 10.89 -16.46 -1.19
N THR A 216 10.81 -16.96 0.04
CA THR A 216 11.96 -17.05 0.97
C THR A 216 13.08 -17.89 0.37
N GLN A 217 12.81 -19.11 -0.06
CA GLN A 217 13.81 -20.02 -0.61
C GLN A 217 14.41 -19.52 -1.93
N ALA A 218 13.55 -18.98 -2.81
CA ALA A 218 14.00 -18.37 -4.06
C ALA A 218 14.95 -17.20 -3.78
N SER A 219 14.63 -16.29 -2.85
CA SER A 219 15.51 -15.19 -2.46
C SER A 219 16.86 -15.67 -1.93
N LEU A 220 16.85 -16.67 -1.03
CA LEU A 220 18.09 -17.22 -0.43
C LEU A 220 19.03 -17.85 -1.45
N LYS A 221 18.50 -18.46 -2.52
CA LYS A 221 19.30 -19.12 -3.57
C LYS A 221 19.77 -18.14 -4.64
N THR A 222 18.95 -17.15 -4.97
CA THR A 222 19.18 -16.28 -6.15
C THR A 222 19.78 -14.91 -5.83
N VAL A 223 19.92 -14.53 -4.56
CA VAL A 223 20.61 -13.29 -4.15
C VAL A 223 22.09 -13.55 -3.91
N LYS A 224 22.94 -12.61 -4.31
CA LYS A 224 24.40 -12.63 -4.08
C LYS A 224 24.74 -12.71 -2.60
N SER A 225 25.91 -13.27 -2.28
CA SER A 225 26.44 -13.18 -0.91
C SER A 225 26.62 -11.71 -0.51
N GLY A 226 26.05 -11.31 0.65
CA GLY A 226 26.04 -9.93 1.09
C GLY A 226 24.98 -9.03 0.44
N GLY A 227 24.19 -9.54 -0.51
CA GLY A 227 23.07 -8.81 -1.11
C GLY A 227 21.95 -8.53 -0.10
N PHE A 228 21.17 -7.50 -0.36
CA PHE A 228 20.06 -7.11 0.51
C PHE A 228 18.82 -7.98 0.26
N MET A 229 18.25 -8.51 1.32
CA MET A 229 16.96 -9.21 1.26
C MET A 229 16.00 -8.57 2.26
N GLY A 230 14.90 -8.01 1.75
CA GLY A 230 13.88 -7.33 2.54
C GLY A 230 12.49 -7.94 2.38
N THR A 231 11.64 -7.79 3.39
CA THR A 231 10.23 -8.14 3.30
C THR A 231 9.33 -7.07 3.90
N ILE A 232 8.18 -6.85 3.26
CA ILE A 232 7.08 -6.02 3.77
C ILE A 232 5.85 -6.87 4.12
N ALA A 233 5.94 -8.19 3.98
CA ALA A 233 4.81 -9.09 4.23
C ALA A 233 4.36 -9.08 5.71
N GLY A 234 5.23 -8.67 6.63
CA GLY A 234 4.92 -8.59 8.07
C GLY A 234 4.60 -9.95 8.69
N ARG A 235 5.11 -11.04 8.10
CA ARG A 235 4.98 -12.43 8.57
C ARG A 235 6.31 -12.95 9.09
N LYS A 236 6.25 -13.92 10.00
CA LYS A 236 7.46 -14.63 10.42
C LYS A 236 7.92 -15.50 9.26
N LEU A 237 9.15 -15.29 8.80
CA LEU A 237 9.78 -16.10 7.75
C LEU A 237 10.68 -17.18 8.37
N SER A 238 10.98 -18.21 7.60
CA SER A 238 11.87 -19.31 8.00
C SER A 238 13.34 -18.89 8.09
N SER A 239 13.70 -17.71 7.56
CA SER A 239 15.08 -17.19 7.57
C SER A 239 15.17 -15.79 8.18
N ASN A 240 16.18 -15.59 9.04
CA ASN A 240 16.51 -14.28 9.60
C ASN A 240 17.39 -13.42 8.67
N LYS A 241 17.81 -13.93 7.53
CA LYS A 241 18.56 -13.17 6.52
C LYS A 241 17.67 -12.16 5.79
N ILE A 242 16.37 -12.42 5.70
CA ILE A 242 15.41 -11.49 5.11
C ILE A 242 14.93 -10.53 6.20
N LYS A 243 15.23 -9.25 6.04
CA LYS A 243 14.96 -8.23 7.05
C LYS A 243 13.57 -7.60 6.85
N PRO A 244 12.81 -7.36 7.92
CA PRO A 244 11.58 -6.60 7.80
C PRO A 244 11.89 -5.15 7.40
N VAL A 245 11.16 -4.63 6.42
CA VAL A 245 11.19 -3.23 6.00
C VAL A 245 9.89 -2.58 6.46
N TRP A 246 9.99 -1.61 7.36
CA TRP A 246 8.85 -0.87 7.89
C TRP A 246 8.75 0.49 7.22
N VAL A 247 7.54 0.83 6.77
CA VAL A 247 7.30 2.10 6.08
C VAL A 247 7.75 3.30 6.93
N LYS A 248 8.59 4.15 6.33
CA LYS A 248 8.97 5.47 6.85
C LYS A 248 8.14 6.52 6.12
N ARG A 249 7.14 7.04 6.83
CA ARG A 249 6.23 8.03 6.24
C ARG A 249 6.96 9.35 6.01
N ASN A 250 6.88 9.84 4.78
CA ASN A 250 7.47 11.11 4.36
C ASN A 250 6.60 11.72 3.26
N PRO A 251 5.95 12.87 3.51
CA PRO A 251 5.11 13.56 2.52
C PRO A 251 5.83 13.89 1.22
N ALA A 252 7.14 14.17 1.25
CA ALA A 252 7.91 14.43 0.03
C ALA A 252 8.01 13.18 -0.86
N ASN A 253 8.20 12.00 -0.27
CA ASN A 253 8.20 10.73 -0.99
C ASN A 253 6.81 10.44 -1.61
N LEU A 254 5.74 10.70 -0.85
CA LEU A 254 4.38 10.57 -1.36
C LEU A 254 4.15 11.52 -2.54
N LYS A 255 4.48 12.80 -2.38
CA LYS A 255 4.33 13.83 -3.41
C LYS A 255 5.10 13.49 -4.69
N TYR A 256 6.32 12.95 -4.57
CA TYR A 256 7.11 12.52 -5.72
C TYR A 256 6.38 11.47 -6.58
N VAL A 257 5.85 10.42 -5.95
CA VAL A 257 5.13 9.35 -6.66
C VAL A 257 3.79 9.85 -7.23
N VAL A 258 3.03 10.63 -6.44
CA VAL A 258 1.75 11.20 -6.85
C VAL A 258 1.91 12.12 -8.07
N ASN A 259 2.92 12.98 -8.07
CA ASN A 259 3.25 13.82 -9.23
C ASN A 259 3.63 12.96 -10.44
N GLY A 260 4.44 11.92 -10.25
CA GLY A 260 4.79 10.99 -11.34
C GLY A 260 3.57 10.30 -11.97
N ILE A 261 2.54 9.98 -11.18
CA ILE A 261 1.28 9.43 -11.66
C ILE A 261 0.47 10.53 -12.39
N ALA A 262 0.37 11.73 -11.82
CA ALA A 262 -0.33 12.85 -12.43
C ALA A 262 0.27 13.26 -13.79
N GLU A 263 1.58 13.15 -13.94
CA GLU A 263 2.32 13.42 -15.17
C GLU A 263 2.33 12.24 -16.15
N GLY A 264 1.71 11.11 -15.81
CA GLY A 264 1.71 9.89 -16.63
C GLY A 264 3.05 9.14 -16.71
N LYS A 265 4.04 9.52 -15.89
CA LYS A 265 5.36 8.87 -15.80
C LYS A 265 5.35 7.58 -15.00
N ILE A 266 4.40 7.44 -14.08
CA ILE A 266 4.16 6.24 -13.28
C ILE A 266 2.74 5.76 -13.58
N LYS A 267 2.61 4.55 -14.08
CA LYS A 267 1.32 3.89 -14.32
C LYS A 267 0.75 3.39 -13.01
N TRP A 268 -0.55 3.59 -12.81
CA TRP A 268 -1.26 3.12 -11.64
C TRP A 268 -2.57 2.45 -12.01
N VAL A 269 -2.96 1.43 -11.25
CA VAL A 269 -4.21 0.67 -11.49
C VAL A 269 -4.98 0.55 -10.18
N VAL A 270 -6.21 1.05 -10.19
CA VAL A 270 -7.25 0.71 -9.25
C VAL A 270 -8.09 -0.39 -9.90
N SER A 271 -8.06 -1.59 -9.34
CA SER A 271 -8.70 -2.76 -9.95
C SER A 271 -10.16 -2.94 -9.56
N ARG A 272 -10.52 -2.46 -8.36
CA ARG A 272 -11.88 -2.58 -7.84
C ARG A 272 -12.23 -1.39 -6.96
N GLU A 273 -13.42 -0.86 -7.18
CA GLU A 273 -14.03 0.19 -6.38
C GLU A 273 -15.28 -0.40 -5.69
N TYR A 274 -15.42 -0.14 -4.40
CA TYR A 274 -16.54 -0.59 -3.60
C TYR A 274 -17.18 0.61 -2.90
N PRO A 275 -18.50 0.74 -2.91
CA PRO A 275 -19.18 1.64 -1.97
C PRO A 275 -18.75 1.33 -0.53
N PHE A 276 -18.64 2.33 0.33
CA PHE A 276 -18.20 2.15 1.72
C PHE A 276 -19.07 1.14 2.48
N GLU A 277 -20.37 1.12 2.18
CA GLU A 277 -21.35 0.18 2.74
C GLU A 277 -21.08 -1.28 2.37
N GLN A 278 -20.29 -1.52 1.32
CA GLN A 278 -19.87 -2.85 0.89
C GLN A 278 -18.47 -3.24 1.42
N ALA A 279 -18.00 -2.62 2.50
CA ALA A 279 -16.69 -2.90 3.07
C ALA A 279 -16.49 -4.40 3.41
N GLN A 280 -17.51 -5.10 3.90
CA GLN A 280 -17.43 -6.55 4.16
C GLN A 280 -17.04 -7.35 2.90
N GLN A 281 -17.68 -7.05 1.75
CA GLN A 281 -17.35 -7.69 0.48
C GLN A 281 -15.94 -7.34 0.02
N ALA A 282 -15.56 -6.07 0.13
CA ALA A 282 -14.24 -5.59 -0.25
C ALA A 282 -13.11 -6.29 0.54
N TYR A 283 -13.32 -6.52 1.84
CA TYR A 283 -12.38 -7.23 2.70
C TYR A 283 -12.33 -8.74 2.43
N ALA A 284 -13.47 -9.36 2.10
CA ALA A 284 -13.51 -10.76 1.67
C ALA A 284 -12.67 -10.96 0.40
N ASP A 285 -12.85 -10.09 -0.59
CA ASP A 285 -12.10 -10.16 -1.86
C ASP A 285 -10.59 -9.91 -1.69
N ILE A 286 -10.17 -9.13 -0.69
CA ILE A 286 -8.74 -8.95 -0.36
C ILE A 286 -8.16 -10.22 0.27
N LEU A 287 -8.91 -10.92 1.11
CA LEU A 287 -8.48 -12.19 1.71
C LEU A 287 -8.31 -13.29 0.66
N ASP A 288 -9.15 -13.33 -0.36
CA ASP A 288 -9.04 -14.28 -1.48
C ASP A 288 -7.79 -14.04 -2.33
N GLY A 289 -7.20 -12.85 -2.23
CA GLY A 289 -5.94 -12.50 -2.89
C GLY A 289 -6.09 -12.20 -4.39
N HIS A 290 -4.95 -12.20 -5.10
CA HIS A 290 -4.88 -12.01 -6.56
C HIS A 290 -5.29 -10.62 -7.07
N THR A 291 -5.29 -9.60 -6.21
CA THR A 291 -5.56 -8.21 -6.61
C THR A 291 -4.43 -7.69 -7.49
N LYS A 292 -4.74 -7.14 -8.65
CA LYS A 292 -3.84 -6.37 -9.49
C LYS A 292 -3.93 -4.90 -9.05
N GLY A 293 -2.81 -4.27 -8.66
CA GLY A 293 -2.85 -2.90 -8.17
C GLY A 293 -3.57 -2.78 -6.83
N LYS A 294 -4.67 -2.02 -6.74
CA LYS A 294 -5.36 -1.70 -5.48
C LYS A 294 -6.89 -1.80 -5.57
N SER A 295 -7.48 -2.11 -4.43
CA SER A 295 -8.92 -1.95 -4.15
C SER A 295 -9.16 -0.72 -3.27
N VAL A 296 -10.31 -0.08 -3.40
CA VAL A 296 -10.64 1.18 -2.74
C VAL A 296 -12.11 1.20 -2.30
N LEU A 297 -12.35 1.78 -1.12
CA LEU A 297 -13.68 2.18 -0.66
C LEU A 297 -13.97 3.60 -1.15
N ILE A 298 -15.14 3.80 -1.73
CA ILE A 298 -15.65 5.08 -2.21
C ILE A 298 -16.74 5.54 -1.27
N PHE A 299 -16.66 6.80 -0.86
CA PHE A 299 -17.61 7.43 0.06
C PHE A 299 -18.48 8.41 -0.74
N ASN A 300 -19.78 8.15 -0.73
CA ASN A 300 -20.77 9.05 -1.32
C ASN A 300 -21.00 10.27 -0.42
N ASP A 301 -21.46 11.37 -1.02
CA ASP A 301 -21.80 12.62 -0.32
C ASP A 301 -23.00 12.45 0.60
#